data_228ae12e5d4fbd6ce7bc5e3f21c9f89d
#
_entry.id   228ae12e5d4fbd6ce7bc5e3f21c9f89d
#
_cell.length_a   1.000
_cell.length_b   1.000
_cell.length_c   1.000
_cell.angle_alpha   90.00
_cell.angle_beta   90.00
_cell.angle_gamma   90.00
#
_symmetry.space_group_name_H-M   'P 1'
#
loop_
_entity.id
_entity.type
_entity.pdbx_description
1 polymer ?
#
loop_
_entity_poly.entity_id
_entity_poly.type
_entity_poly.pdbx_seq_one_letter_code
_entity_poly.pdbx_strand_id
1 'polypeptide(L)'
;MKRLLPAVVVAVAALAGCGGSSDSGAPAATDNGPQTGTVTFTGTDNAETYQPVIKAFEAKNPGIKVAYTQIPFDQFNATMQQRLSAKDSGIDVYTVDEPRVSQLAAKGFLTDLSDLDGQVKTKFSAAAYKTNHFRDKLWSLPMWNSTQFLFYNKTALAKAKVTPPTADPQQRWTWEQVEAAGRKAMQSGGTKYGLFMEQPEAYYQLQPLAESLGGSSGIEGDDALTPAVETDGWKKAMQWYGATFASGLSPRGIGGFQTGPVFANGQVAFFVGGPWDLKIFGSSKIDWGVAPLPYFEGGKPVTPTGSWSLGINPASKQQGMARKFLEFATLDAAGNLATTSTTTIIPANLEAQKQYTPKMDAFSGTKTAGAAAITAYESEHTAVSRPVSVGYIQFEEVMGKAFADIRNGTNPDTRLQEATRQLTDAWKSIK
;
A
#
# COMPACT_ATOMS: atom_id res chain seq x y z
N MET A 1 36.46 46.35 63.66
CA MET A 1 35.53 45.23 63.45
C MET A 1 35.97 44.55 62.17
N LYS A 2 36.64 43.41 62.27
CA LYS A 2 37.19 42.66 61.16
C LYS A 2 36.13 41.63 60.70
N ARG A 3 35.74 41.66 59.44
CA ARG A 3 34.89 40.60 58.81
C ARG A 3 35.79 39.72 57.97
N LEU A 4 35.82 38.44 58.27
CA LEU A 4 36.47 37.36 57.54
C LEU A 4 35.55 36.92 56.37
N LEU A 5 36.12 36.84 55.19
CA LEU A 5 35.51 36.16 54.02
C LEU A 5 36.07 34.73 53.94
N PRO A 6 35.25 33.74 53.64
CA PRO A 6 35.74 32.41 53.34
C PRO A 6 36.14 32.28 51.86
N ALA A 7 37.27 31.62 51.62
CA ALA A 7 37.79 31.28 50.30
C ALA A 7 37.01 30.08 49.71
N VAL A 8 36.56 30.26 48.51
CA VAL A 8 35.96 29.14 47.67
C VAL A 8 37.11 28.58 46.83
N VAL A 9 37.39 27.29 47.02
CA VAL A 9 38.31 26.52 46.18
C VAL A 9 37.52 26.01 44.98
N VAL A 10 37.85 26.46 43.76
CA VAL A 10 37.31 25.93 42.50
C VAL A 10 38.23 24.80 42.04
N ALA A 11 37.75 23.57 42.05
CA ALA A 11 38.40 22.45 41.43
C ALA A 11 38.04 22.40 39.92
N VAL A 12 39.01 22.63 39.06
CA VAL A 12 38.89 22.47 37.60
C VAL A 12 39.10 21.00 37.29
N ALA A 13 38.03 20.30 36.92
CA ALA A 13 38.12 18.96 36.32
C ALA A 13 38.26 19.11 34.82
N ALA A 14 39.38 18.68 34.26
CA ALA A 14 39.61 18.58 32.82
C ALA A 14 38.83 17.39 32.28
N LEU A 15 37.82 17.68 31.46
CA LEU A 15 37.11 16.65 30.66
C LEU A 15 37.84 16.52 29.32
N ALA A 16 38.50 15.37 29.12
CA ALA A 16 38.98 14.93 27.83
C ALA A 16 37.75 14.52 26.98
N GLY A 17 37.47 15.30 25.95
CA GLY A 17 36.44 15.00 24.99
C GLY A 17 36.88 13.91 24.00
N CYS A 18 36.34 12.71 24.09
CA CYS A 18 36.30 11.77 22.98
C CYS A 18 35.07 12.08 22.14
N GLY A 19 35.30 12.53 20.92
CA GLY A 19 34.25 12.68 19.89
C GLY A 19 33.65 11.34 19.55
N GLY A 20 32.45 11.07 20.06
CA GLY A 20 31.59 9.99 19.61
C GLY A 20 30.51 10.61 18.72
N SER A 21 30.45 10.20 17.47
CA SER A 21 29.33 10.46 16.57
C SER A 21 28.04 9.96 17.24
N SER A 22 27.17 10.88 17.63
CA SER A 22 25.85 10.57 18.17
C SER A 22 24.96 10.05 17.03
N ASP A 23 24.93 8.73 16.89
CA ASP A 23 23.87 8.05 16.16
C ASP A 23 22.57 8.23 16.98
N SER A 24 21.73 9.18 16.56
CA SER A 24 20.42 9.44 17.18
C SER A 24 19.42 8.37 16.77
N GLY A 25 19.67 7.13 17.17
CA GLY A 25 18.70 6.05 17.06
C GLY A 25 17.48 6.36 17.93
N ALA A 26 16.28 6.33 17.35
CA ALA A 26 15.05 6.37 18.11
C ALA A 26 15.05 5.24 19.15
N PRO A 27 14.56 5.46 20.38
CA PRO A 27 14.56 4.45 21.42
C PRO A 27 13.75 3.23 21.02
N ALA A 28 14.26 2.02 21.27
CA ALA A 28 13.53 0.79 21.07
C ALA A 28 12.32 0.72 22.02
N ALA A 29 11.19 0.22 21.53
CA ALA A 29 10.00 0.01 22.35
C ALA A 29 10.27 -1.09 23.39
N THR A 30 10.33 -0.74 24.65
CA THR A 30 10.52 -1.72 25.75
C THR A 30 9.19 -2.12 26.36
N ASP A 31 9.07 -3.40 26.79
CA ASP A 31 7.85 -3.95 27.43
C ASP A 31 7.63 -3.45 28.88
N ASN A 32 8.44 -2.48 29.35
CA ASN A 32 8.47 -2.02 30.75
C ASN A 32 7.47 -0.89 31.05
N GLY A 33 6.45 -0.68 30.23
CA GLY A 33 5.42 0.34 30.43
C GLY A 33 4.23 -0.12 31.28
N PRO A 34 3.24 0.78 31.50
CA PRO A 34 2.00 0.43 32.19
C PRO A 34 1.33 -0.79 31.56
N GLN A 35 0.86 -1.72 32.39
CA GLN A 35 0.14 -2.93 31.92
C GLN A 35 -1.37 -2.70 31.81
N THR A 36 -1.85 -1.51 32.17
CA THR A 36 -3.25 -1.11 32.11
C THR A 36 -3.39 0.30 31.56
N GLY A 37 -4.38 0.53 30.72
CA GLY A 37 -4.61 1.85 30.12
C GLY A 37 -5.29 1.79 28.76
N THR A 38 -5.18 2.89 28.02
CA THR A 38 -5.76 2.99 26.66
C THR A 38 -4.66 3.25 25.64
N VAL A 39 -4.64 2.46 24.57
CA VAL A 39 -3.83 2.64 23.37
C VAL A 39 -4.69 3.35 22.32
N THR A 40 -4.22 4.46 21.78
CA THR A 40 -4.86 5.13 20.65
C THR A 40 -4.35 4.53 19.34
N PHE A 41 -5.25 3.96 18.54
CA PHE A 41 -4.96 3.45 17.22
C PHE A 41 -5.57 4.36 16.16
N THR A 42 -4.76 4.83 15.20
CA THR A 42 -5.20 5.74 14.12
C THR A 42 -5.05 5.04 12.76
N GLY A 43 -6.09 5.04 11.94
CA GLY A 43 -6.08 4.41 10.62
C GLY A 43 -7.04 5.05 9.64
N THR A 44 -7.10 4.50 8.41
CA THR A 44 -7.86 5.05 7.28
C THR A 44 -9.28 4.49 7.18
N ASP A 45 -9.46 3.23 7.55
CA ASP A 45 -10.72 2.52 7.38
C ASP A 45 -11.71 2.87 8.50
N ASN A 46 -12.96 2.52 8.29
CA ASN A 46 -13.99 2.76 9.31
C ASN A 46 -13.75 1.90 10.57
N ALA A 47 -14.31 2.32 11.69
CA ALA A 47 -14.14 1.64 12.97
C ALA A 47 -14.59 0.17 12.94
N GLU A 48 -15.58 -0.16 12.12
CA GLU A 48 -16.12 -1.51 11.99
C GLU A 48 -15.07 -2.49 11.45
N THR A 49 -14.15 -2.01 10.62
CA THR A 49 -13.04 -2.82 10.07
C THR A 49 -12.13 -3.34 11.17
N TYR A 50 -11.84 -2.51 12.17
CA TYR A 50 -10.89 -2.86 13.24
C TYR A 50 -11.53 -3.40 14.51
N GLN A 51 -12.86 -3.29 14.66
CA GLN A 51 -13.57 -3.80 15.85
C GLN A 51 -13.28 -5.29 16.17
N PRO A 52 -13.20 -6.22 15.19
CA PRO A 52 -12.90 -7.63 15.51
C PRO A 52 -11.53 -7.80 16.16
N VAL A 53 -10.47 -7.19 15.62
CA VAL A 53 -9.12 -7.31 16.20
C VAL A 53 -9.01 -6.60 17.54
N ILE A 54 -9.65 -5.43 17.69
CA ILE A 54 -9.69 -4.69 18.95
C ILE A 54 -10.36 -5.53 20.05
N LYS A 55 -11.55 -6.07 19.81
CA LYS A 55 -12.25 -6.93 20.76
C LYS A 55 -11.46 -8.19 21.12
N ALA A 56 -10.83 -8.83 20.13
CA ALA A 56 -10.02 -10.01 20.36
C ALA A 56 -8.77 -9.69 21.20
N PHE A 57 -8.14 -8.56 20.96
CA PHE A 57 -7.00 -8.08 21.75
C PHE A 57 -7.39 -7.75 23.19
N GLU A 58 -8.47 -6.98 23.39
CA GLU A 58 -8.97 -6.59 24.72
C GLU A 58 -9.39 -7.80 25.55
N ALA A 59 -9.95 -8.83 24.91
CA ALA A 59 -10.31 -10.08 25.59
C ALA A 59 -9.08 -10.83 26.14
N LYS A 60 -7.96 -10.79 25.40
CA LYS A 60 -6.66 -11.38 25.84
C LYS A 60 -5.90 -10.48 26.81
N ASN A 61 -6.20 -9.18 26.85
CA ASN A 61 -5.51 -8.18 27.66
C ASN A 61 -6.52 -7.32 28.45
N PRO A 62 -7.19 -7.85 29.49
CA PRO A 62 -8.32 -7.17 30.14
C PRO A 62 -8.02 -5.79 30.72
N GLY A 63 -6.74 -5.49 30.99
CA GLY A 63 -6.30 -4.17 31.49
C GLY A 63 -6.09 -3.13 30.41
N ILE A 64 -6.09 -3.50 29.12
CA ILE A 64 -5.76 -2.60 28.02
C ILE A 64 -6.99 -2.38 27.15
N LYS A 65 -7.29 -1.11 26.86
CA LYS A 65 -8.32 -0.68 25.91
C LYS A 65 -7.66 -0.13 24.65
N VAL A 66 -8.35 -0.24 23.52
CA VAL A 66 -7.90 0.36 22.26
C VAL A 66 -8.95 1.35 21.77
N ALA A 67 -8.60 2.62 21.72
CA ALA A 67 -9.41 3.70 21.18
C ALA A 67 -9.03 3.96 19.73
N TYR A 68 -9.92 3.61 18.80
CA TYR A 68 -9.69 3.82 17.37
C TYR A 68 -10.13 5.22 16.92
N THR A 69 -9.29 5.85 16.10
CA THR A 69 -9.59 7.14 15.42
C THR A 69 -9.41 6.97 13.92
N GLN A 70 -10.47 7.26 13.18
CA GLN A 70 -10.41 7.28 11.71
C GLN A 70 -9.96 8.65 11.20
N ILE A 71 -9.06 8.64 10.22
CA ILE A 71 -8.76 9.79 9.36
C ILE A 71 -9.05 9.34 7.92
N PRO A 72 -9.87 10.06 7.14
CA PRO A 72 -10.18 9.69 5.75
C PRO A 72 -8.91 9.46 4.91
N PHE A 73 -8.95 8.48 4.03
CA PHE A 73 -7.80 8.01 3.25
C PHE A 73 -7.04 9.14 2.53
N ASP A 74 -7.78 10.04 1.88
CA ASP A 74 -7.26 11.18 1.12
C ASP A 74 -6.55 12.24 2.00
N GLN A 75 -6.92 12.32 3.29
CA GLN A 75 -6.37 13.27 4.26
C GLN A 75 -5.31 12.63 5.17
N PHE A 76 -5.25 11.30 5.21
CA PHE A 76 -4.49 10.56 6.21
C PHE A 76 -3.01 10.94 6.24
N ASN A 77 -2.34 10.85 5.10
CA ASN A 77 -0.90 11.06 5.05
C ASN A 77 -0.49 12.49 5.44
N ALA A 78 -1.24 13.51 4.99
CA ALA A 78 -0.98 14.90 5.33
C ALA A 78 -1.22 15.17 6.83
N THR A 79 -2.34 14.67 7.36
CA THR A 79 -2.70 14.82 8.77
C THR A 79 -1.70 14.10 9.68
N MET A 80 -1.31 12.87 9.35
CA MET A 80 -0.33 12.12 10.11
C MET A 80 1.04 12.80 10.10
N GLN A 81 1.52 13.28 8.95
CA GLN A 81 2.77 14.01 8.88
C GLN A 81 2.76 15.27 9.76
N GLN A 82 1.67 16.03 9.75
CA GLN A 82 1.52 17.22 10.60
C GLN A 82 1.57 16.86 12.10
N ARG A 83 0.76 15.87 12.52
CA ARG A 83 0.68 15.46 13.94
C ARG A 83 1.99 14.86 14.43
N LEU A 84 2.64 13.99 13.65
CA LEU A 84 3.92 13.38 14.02
C LEU A 84 5.05 14.42 14.09
N SER A 85 5.08 15.41 13.17
CA SER A 85 6.02 16.53 13.21
C SER A 85 5.84 17.40 14.48
N ALA A 86 4.61 17.53 14.94
CA ALA A 86 4.29 18.21 16.20
C ALA A 86 4.58 17.36 17.46
N LYS A 87 5.10 16.14 17.29
CA LYS A 87 5.33 15.15 18.38
C LYS A 87 4.06 14.88 19.20
N ASP A 88 2.92 14.79 18.53
CA ASP A 88 1.64 14.55 19.18
C ASP A 88 1.62 13.18 19.86
N SER A 89 1.67 13.17 21.19
CA SER A 89 1.65 11.96 21.99
C SER A 89 0.25 11.33 22.14
N GLY A 90 -0.77 11.88 21.52
CA GLY A 90 -2.13 11.34 21.47
C GLY A 90 -2.30 10.26 20.40
N ILE A 91 -1.25 9.89 19.66
CA ILE A 91 -1.21 8.77 18.74
C ILE A 91 -0.22 7.75 19.29
N ASP A 92 -0.65 6.51 19.49
CA ASP A 92 0.26 5.43 19.92
C ASP A 92 0.62 4.52 18.76
N VAL A 93 -0.37 3.91 18.11
CA VAL A 93 -0.22 3.04 16.93
C VAL A 93 -0.94 3.68 15.74
N TYR A 94 -0.37 3.55 14.56
CA TYR A 94 -1.03 4.04 13.35
C TYR A 94 -0.75 3.16 12.13
N THR A 95 -1.65 3.19 11.15
CA THR A 95 -1.43 2.52 9.88
C THR A 95 -0.39 3.26 9.05
N VAL A 96 0.50 2.51 8.42
CA VAL A 96 1.58 3.02 7.56
C VAL A 96 1.43 2.40 6.18
N ASP A 97 1.30 3.22 5.15
CA ASP A 97 1.40 2.75 3.77
C ASP A 97 2.85 2.33 3.51
N GLU A 98 3.08 1.06 3.22
CA GLU A 98 4.42 0.44 3.24
C GLU A 98 5.52 1.19 2.49
N PRO A 99 5.34 1.76 1.28
CA PRO A 99 6.42 2.46 0.59
C PRO A 99 6.86 3.76 1.29
N ARG A 100 6.08 4.23 2.26
CA ARG A 100 6.39 5.45 3.06
C ARG A 100 7.23 5.16 4.30
N VAL A 101 7.43 3.87 4.65
CA VAL A 101 8.18 3.45 5.85
C VAL A 101 9.57 4.08 5.90
N SER A 102 10.34 4.03 4.82
CA SER A 102 11.69 4.57 4.76
C SER A 102 11.74 6.07 5.03
N GLN A 103 10.81 6.85 4.48
CA GLN A 103 10.75 8.28 4.71
C GLN A 103 10.26 8.63 6.12
N LEU A 104 9.25 7.90 6.64
CA LEU A 104 8.78 8.11 8.02
C LEU A 104 9.85 7.75 9.05
N ALA A 105 10.60 6.66 8.81
CA ALA A 105 11.74 6.26 9.63
C ALA A 105 12.86 7.31 9.58
N ALA A 106 13.22 7.80 8.40
CA ALA A 106 14.23 8.85 8.23
C ALA A 106 13.87 10.15 8.95
N LYS A 107 12.57 10.46 9.05
CA LYS A 107 12.05 11.62 9.80
C LYS A 107 11.91 11.38 11.30
N GLY A 108 12.21 10.17 11.80
CA GLY A 108 12.04 9.81 13.20
C GLY A 108 10.59 9.72 13.66
N PHE A 109 9.67 9.31 12.78
CA PHE A 109 8.24 9.17 13.06
C PHE A 109 7.84 7.74 13.43
N LEU A 110 8.77 6.80 13.36
CA LEU A 110 8.56 5.40 13.71
C LEU A 110 9.53 4.97 14.82
N THR A 111 9.05 4.12 15.71
CA THR A 111 9.86 3.46 16.75
C THR A 111 10.63 2.29 16.12
N ASP A 112 11.87 2.07 16.51
CA ASP A 112 12.70 0.93 16.10
C ASP A 112 12.12 -0.37 16.68
N LEU A 113 11.87 -1.35 15.81
CA LEU A 113 11.30 -2.67 16.12
C LEU A 113 12.27 -3.80 15.76
N SER A 114 13.56 -3.52 15.58
CA SER A 114 14.55 -4.45 15.04
C SER A 114 14.75 -5.70 15.90
N ASP A 115 14.40 -5.66 17.17
CA ASP A 115 14.38 -6.85 18.05
C ASP A 115 13.32 -7.90 17.64
N LEU A 116 12.33 -7.52 16.82
CA LEU A 116 11.34 -8.42 16.23
C LEU A 116 11.74 -8.97 14.85
N ASP A 117 12.88 -8.55 14.30
CA ASP A 117 13.29 -8.86 12.92
C ASP A 117 13.25 -10.36 12.61
N GLY A 118 13.77 -11.20 13.48
CA GLY A 118 13.77 -12.65 13.31
C GLY A 118 12.37 -13.26 13.19
N GLN A 119 11.37 -12.69 13.87
CA GLN A 119 9.97 -13.13 13.76
C GLN A 119 9.36 -12.64 12.44
N VAL A 120 9.61 -11.40 12.05
CA VAL A 120 9.09 -10.80 10.81
C VAL A 120 9.58 -11.57 9.59
N LYS A 121 10.87 -11.90 9.55
CA LYS A 121 11.49 -12.69 8.47
C LYS A 121 10.82 -14.05 8.24
N THR A 122 10.30 -14.67 9.28
CA THR A 122 9.69 -16.01 9.20
C THR A 122 8.18 -15.98 9.00
N LYS A 123 7.52 -14.91 9.39
CA LYS A 123 6.04 -14.81 9.41
C LYS A 123 5.45 -14.09 8.22
N PHE A 124 6.26 -13.39 7.44
CA PHE A 124 5.79 -12.58 6.30
C PHE A 124 6.53 -12.92 5.01
N SER A 125 6.00 -12.49 3.88
CA SER A 125 6.65 -12.65 2.58
C SER A 125 7.94 -11.81 2.50
N ALA A 126 8.89 -12.21 1.62
CA ALA A 126 10.11 -11.45 1.39
C ALA A 126 9.84 -10.01 0.93
N ALA A 127 8.77 -9.78 0.17
CA ALA A 127 8.35 -8.46 -0.27
C ALA A 127 7.91 -7.59 0.91
N ALA A 128 7.02 -8.11 1.77
CA ALA A 128 6.55 -7.40 2.97
C ALA A 128 7.70 -7.20 3.99
N TYR A 129 8.60 -8.17 4.13
CA TYR A 129 9.82 -7.99 4.94
C TYR A 129 10.62 -6.79 4.44
N LYS A 130 10.93 -6.72 3.16
CA LYS A 130 11.75 -5.67 2.56
C LYS A 130 11.14 -4.27 2.71
N THR A 131 9.84 -4.12 2.50
CA THR A 131 9.16 -2.80 2.52
C THR A 131 9.07 -2.19 3.92
N ASN A 132 9.20 -2.99 4.97
CA ASN A 132 9.15 -2.54 6.37
C ASN A 132 10.54 -2.24 6.97
N HIS A 133 11.61 -2.37 6.17
CA HIS A 133 12.98 -2.09 6.57
C HIS A 133 13.52 -0.82 5.91
N PHE A 134 14.35 -0.13 6.68
CA PHE A 134 15.14 1.00 6.19
C PHE A 134 16.44 1.10 7.00
N ARG A 135 17.60 1.21 6.31
CA ARG A 135 18.95 1.26 6.92
C ARG A 135 19.19 0.10 7.91
N ASP A 136 18.91 -1.13 7.43
CA ASP A 136 19.07 -2.39 8.18
C ASP A 136 18.28 -2.46 9.50
N LYS A 137 17.25 -1.64 9.65
CA LYS A 137 16.35 -1.62 10.80
C LYS A 137 14.91 -1.86 10.39
N LEU A 138 14.18 -2.55 11.26
CA LEU A 138 12.74 -2.77 11.14
C LEU A 138 11.97 -1.62 11.79
N TRP A 139 11.02 -1.00 11.07
CA TRP A 139 10.31 0.19 11.53
C TRP A 139 8.80 0.04 11.65
N SER A 140 8.24 -0.97 11.02
CA SER A 140 6.81 -1.26 11.06
C SER A 140 6.56 -2.76 10.86
N LEU A 141 5.37 -3.23 11.19
CA LEU A 141 5.00 -4.63 10.98
C LEU A 141 3.87 -4.72 9.95
N PRO A 142 4.00 -5.60 8.92
CA PRO A 142 2.96 -5.78 7.92
C PRO A 142 1.64 -6.23 8.54
N MET A 143 0.56 -5.51 8.25
CA MET A 143 -0.80 -5.88 8.72
C MET A 143 -1.59 -6.55 7.61
N TRP A 144 -1.57 -5.95 6.41
CA TRP A 144 -2.30 -6.41 5.26
C TRP A 144 -1.39 -6.59 4.05
N ASN A 145 -1.84 -7.43 3.14
CA ASN A 145 -1.25 -7.59 1.82
C ASN A 145 -2.32 -7.33 0.75
N SER A 146 -1.91 -7.22 -0.50
CA SER A 146 -2.80 -7.01 -1.61
C SER A 146 -2.29 -7.66 -2.88
N THR A 147 -3.18 -7.79 -3.85
CA THR A 147 -2.94 -8.12 -5.23
C THR A 147 -3.94 -7.33 -6.07
N GLN A 148 -3.95 -7.49 -7.38
CA GLN A 148 -4.99 -6.97 -8.23
C GLN A 148 -5.63 -8.05 -9.09
N PHE A 149 -6.89 -7.82 -9.43
CA PHE A 149 -7.69 -8.67 -10.31
C PHE A 149 -8.15 -7.87 -11.52
N LEU A 150 -8.34 -8.58 -12.62
CA LEU A 150 -9.21 -8.12 -13.69
C LEU A 150 -10.64 -8.61 -13.41
N PHE A 151 -11.51 -7.73 -12.96
CA PHE A 151 -12.95 -7.98 -12.87
C PHE A 151 -13.56 -7.83 -14.27
N TYR A 152 -14.51 -8.68 -14.62
CA TYR A 152 -15.17 -8.62 -15.92
C TYR A 152 -16.68 -8.84 -15.82
N ASN A 153 -17.44 -8.12 -16.65
CA ASN A 153 -18.89 -8.20 -16.73
C ASN A 153 -19.29 -9.34 -17.67
N LYS A 154 -19.64 -10.52 -17.12
CA LYS A 154 -20.05 -11.71 -17.88
C LYS A 154 -21.26 -11.44 -18.78
N THR A 155 -22.24 -10.68 -18.26
CA THR A 155 -23.44 -10.33 -19.02
C THR A 155 -23.12 -9.55 -20.29
N ALA A 156 -22.24 -8.56 -20.18
CA ALA A 156 -21.83 -7.74 -21.32
C ALA A 156 -20.99 -8.53 -22.33
N LEU A 157 -20.05 -9.35 -21.84
CA LEU A 157 -19.21 -10.19 -22.71
C LEU A 157 -20.05 -11.23 -23.47
N ALA A 158 -21.01 -11.86 -22.80
CA ALA A 158 -21.92 -12.81 -23.45
C ALA A 158 -22.74 -12.15 -24.56
N LYS A 159 -23.32 -10.96 -24.33
CA LYS A 159 -24.03 -10.20 -25.37
C LYS A 159 -23.11 -9.83 -26.54
N ALA A 160 -21.87 -9.49 -26.25
CA ALA A 160 -20.86 -9.17 -27.26
C ALA A 160 -20.25 -10.40 -27.95
N LYS A 161 -20.69 -11.61 -27.59
CA LYS A 161 -20.16 -12.91 -28.10
C LYS A 161 -18.65 -13.02 -27.89
N VAL A 162 -18.17 -12.55 -26.73
CA VAL A 162 -16.78 -12.65 -26.27
C VAL A 162 -16.71 -13.75 -25.24
N THR A 163 -15.85 -14.73 -25.43
CA THR A 163 -15.50 -15.72 -24.40
C THR A 163 -14.76 -14.98 -23.26
N PRO A 164 -15.22 -15.05 -22.01
CA PRO A 164 -14.57 -14.34 -20.92
C PRO A 164 -13.19 -14.92 -20.60
N PRO A 165 -12.29 -14.12 -19.95
CA PRO A 165 -11.05 -14.65 -19.40
C PRO A 165 -11.33 -15.69 -18.32
N THR A 166 -10.38 -16.60 -18.09
CA THR A 166 -10.46 -17.61 -17.04
C THR A 166 -9.76 -17.14 -15.77
N ALA A 167 -10.06 -17.78 -14.64
CA ALA A 167 -9.34 -17.56 -13.39
C ALA A 167 -8.00 -18.32 -13.32
N ASP A 168 -7.62 -19.05 -14.38
CA ASP A 168 -6.34 -19.77 -14.45
C ASP A 168 -5.20 -18.80 -14.76
N PRO A 169 -4.22 -18.60 -13.84
CA PRO A 169 -3.08 -17.71 -14.08
C PRO A 169 -2.20 -18.09 -15.28
N GLN A 170 -2.24 -19.36 -15.70
CA GLN A 170 -1.51 -19.83 -16.89
C GLN A 170 -2.20 -19.44 -18.20
N GLN A 171 -3.47 -19.05 -18.17
CA GLN A 171 -4.26 -18.61 -19.32
C GLN A 171 -4.57 -17.12 -19.25
N ARG A 172 -3.64 -16.37 -18.70
CA ARG A 172 -3.76 -14.93 -18.51
C ARG A 172 -3.91 -14.19 -19.84
N TRP A 173 -4.86 -13.26 -19.87
CA TRP A 173 -5.05 -12.36 -21.00
C TRP A 173 -3.96 -11.29 -21.08
N THR A 174 -3.76 -10.78 -22.31
CA THR A 174 -2.97 -9.57 -22.52
C THR A 174 -3.85 -8.31 -22.47
N TRP A 175 -3.23 -7.14 -22.29
CA TRP A 175 -3.95 -5.87 -22.33
C TRP A 175 -4.59 -5.61 -23.71
N GLU A 176 -3.96 -6.09 -24.77
CA GLU A 176 -4.48 -6.02 -26.13
C GLU A 176 -5.78 -6.84 -26.29
N GLN A 177 -5.84 -8.02 -25.67
CA GLN A 177 -7.06 -8.84 -25.63
C GLN A 177 -8.17 -8.15 -24.82
N VAL A 178 -7.84 -7.54 -23.66
CA VAL A 178 -8.79 -6.77 -22.86
C VAL A 178 -9.32 -5.57 -23.64
N GLU A 179 -8.47 -4.84 -24.33
CA GLU A 179 -8.87 -3.71 -25.18
C GLU A 179 -9.81 -4.14 -26.28
N ALA A 180 -9.45 -5.17 -27.05
CA ALA A 180 -10.28 -5.68 -28.14
C ALA A 180 -11.65 -6.17 -27.65
N ALA A 181 -11.69 -6.90 -26.54
CA ALA A 181 -12.92 -7.38 -25.91
C ALA A 181 -13.77 -6.23 -25.33
N GLY A 182 -13.13 -5.24 -24.72
CA GLY A 182 -13.78 -4.04 -24.20
C GLY A 182 -14.48 -3.24 -25.29
N ARG A 183 -13.82 -3.05 -26.44
CA ARG A 183 -14.41 -2.38 -27.61
C ARG A 183 -15.62 -3.14 -28.15
N LYS A 184 -15.56 -4.48 -28.23
CA LYS A 184 -16.72 -5.31 -28.63
C LYS A 184 -17.87 -5.16 -27.62
N ALA A 185 -17.58 -5.13 -26.33
CA ALA A 185 -18.59 -4.95 -25.29
C ALA A 185 -19.26 -3.55 -25.39
N MET A 186 -18.53 -2.52 -25.75
CA MET A 186 -19.08 -1.19 -26.03
C MET A 186 -19.99 -1.19 -27.26
N GLN A 187 -19.62 -1.91 -28.32
CA GLN A 187 -20.37 -1.93 -29.56
C GLN A 187 -21.68 -2.77 -29.48
N SER A 188 -21.64 -3.89 -28.80
CA SER A 188 -22.74 -4.87 -28.81
C SER A 188 -23.08 -5.48 -27.44
N GLY A 189 -22.25 -5.26 -26.40
CA GLY A 189 -22.46 -5.76 -25.05
C GLY A 189 -23.33 -4.87 -24.18
N GLY A 190 -23.54 -3.62 -24.59
CA GLY A 190 -24.35 -2.63 -23.86
C GLY A 190 -23.57 -1.89 -22.76
N THR A 191 -22.24 -1.95 -22.73
CA THR A 191 -21.43 -1.14 -21.83
C THR A 191 -21.09 0.22 -22.45
N LYS A 192 -21.00 1.25 -21.61
CA LYS A 192 -20.59 2.59 -22.03
C LYS A 192 -19.07 2.68 -22.24
N TYR A 193 -18.32 1.92 -21.44
CA TYR A 193 -16.86 1.91 -21.42
C TYR A 193 -16.32 0.48 -21.49
N GLY A 194 -15.12 0.33 -22.02
CA GLY A 194 -14.48 -0.97 -22.15
C GLY A 194 -13.62 -1.34 -20.94
N LEU A 195 -12.90 -0.38 -20.38
CA LEU A 195 -11.93 -0.61 -19.31
C LEU A 195 -11.93 0.52 -18.28
N PHE A 196 -11.88 0.15 -17.00
CA PHE A 196 -11.58 1.05 -15.89
C PHE A 196 -10.40 0.55 -15.07
N MET A 197 -9.54 1.48 -14.68
CA MET A 197 -8.66 1.34 -13.51
C MET A 197 -9.37 1.94 -12.30
N GLU A 198 -9.42 1.25 -11.17
CA GLU A 198 -10.07 1.75 -9.95
C GLU A 198 -9.52 3.11 -9.53
N GLN A 199 -8.20 3.19 -9.49
CA GLN A 199 -7.45 4.37 -9.10
C GLN A 199 -6.55 4.84 -10.27
N PRO A 200 -7.11 5.52 -11.26
CA PRO A 200 -6.42 5.77 -12.53
C PRO A 200 -5.16 6.65 -12.42
N GLU A 201 -4.98 7.34 -11.30
CA GLU A 201 -3.82 8.19 -11.03
C GLU A 201 -2.89 7.63 -9.94
N ALA A 202 -3.18 6.42 -9.43
CA ALA A 202 -2.37 5.82 -8.38
C ALA A 202 -1.18 5.04 -8.96
N TYR A 203 0.00 5.36 -8.47
CA TYR A 203 1.23 4.66 -8.86
C TYR A 203 1.10 3.14 -8.63
N TYR A 204 0.49 2.71 -7.54
CA TYR A 204 0.22 1.31 -7.23
C TYR A 204 -0.45 0.54 -8.40
N GLN A 205 -1.41 1.16 -9.10
CA GLN A 205 -2.10 0.50 -10.21
C GLN A 205 -1.36 0.62 -11.55
N LEU A 206 -0.50 1.61 -11.74
CA LEU A 206 0.13 1.89 -13.02
C LEU A 206 1.57 1.36 -13.13
N GLN A 207 2.25 1.14 -12.01
CA GLN A 207 3.57 0.49 -11.96
C GLN A 207 3.63 -0.82 -12.77
N PRO A 208 2.66 -1.77 -12.62
CA PRO A 208 2.70 -3.04 -13.33
C PRO A 208 2.69 -2.89 -14.85
N LEU A 209 2.08 -1.84 -15.39
CA LEU A 209 2.06 -1.59 -16.84
C LEU A 209 3.47 -1.36 -17.37
N ALA A 210 4.25 -0.51 -16.69
CA ALA A 210 5.62 -0.22 -17.07
C ALA A 210 6.54 -1.42 -16.87
N GLU A 211 6.43 -2.09 -15.73
CA GLU A 211 7.28 -3.25 -15.42
C GLU A 211 6.98 -4.46 -16.30
N SER A 212 5.74 -4.65 -16.74
CA SER A 212 5.37 -5.65 -17.73
C SER A 212 6.15 -5.49 -19.03
N LEU A 213 6.41 -4.26 -19.43
CA LEU A 213 7.17 -3.90 -20.65
C LEU A 213 8.67 -3.73 -20.43
N GLY A 214 9.19 -4.22 -19.30
CA GLY A 214 10.63 -4.14 -18.97
C GLY A 214 11.06 -2.78 -18.42
N GLY A 215 10.12 -1.90 -18.06
CA GLY A 215 10.39 -0.72 -17.24
C GLY A 215 10.77 -1.14 -15.81
N SER A 216 11.54 -0.28 -15.12
CA SER A 216 11.82 -0.47 -13.70
C SER A 216 10.67 0.04 -12.84
N SER A 217 10.84 -0.04 -11.51
CA SER A 217 9.91 0.60 -10.56
C SER A 217 9.89 2.14 -10.64
N GLY A 218 10.58 2.75 -11.59
CA GLY A 218 10.67 4.20 -11.76
C GLY A 218 11.64 4.91 -10.82
N ILE A 219 12.25 4.20 -9.89
CA ILE A 219 13.32 4.67 -9.00
C ILE A 219 14.48 3.69 -9.05
N GLU A 220 15.69 4.21 -9.23
CA GLU A 220 16.93 3.43 -9.31
C GLU A 220 18.05 4.09 -8.48
N GLY A 221 19.25 3.50 -8.55
CA GLY A 221 20.45 3.92 -7.84
C GLY A 221 20.55 3.32 -6.43
N ASP A 222 21.77 3.28 -5.90
CA ASP A 222 22.07 2.70 -4.57
C ASP A 222 21.36 3.47 -3.43
N ASP A 223 21.17 4.78 -3.61
CA ASP A 223 20.44 5.66 -2.70
C ASP A 223 18.91 5.63 -2.92
N ALA A 224 18.44 4.94 -3.97
CA ALA A 224 17.05 4.94 -4.43
C ALA A 224 16.49 6.37 -4.64
N LEU A 225 17.32 7.27 -5.19
CA LEU A 225 16.99 8.67 -5.49
C LEU A 225 17.37 9.07 -6.92
N THR A 226 17.35 8.12 -7.86
CA THR A 226 17.54 8.35 -9.29
C THR A 226 16.23 8.05 -10.03
N PRO A 227 15.59 9.06 -10.68
CA PRO A 227 14.38 8.82 -11.45
C PRO A 227 14.67 7.93 -12.66
N ALA A 228 13.83 6.92 -12.90
CA ALA A 228 13.95 5.96 -14.00
C ALA A 228 12.62 5.76 -14.74
N VAL A 229 11.85 6.85 -14.92
CA VAL A 229 10.52 6.84 -15.55
C VAL A 229 10.54 7.14 -17.06
N GLU A 230 11.74 7.29 -17.68
CA GLU A 230 11.90 7.53 -19.11
C GLU A 230 12.36 6.29 -19.89
N THR A 231 12.38 5.12 -19.29
CA THR A 231 12.70 3.86 -19.97
C THR A 231 11.66 3.57 -21.07
N ASP A 232 12.02 2.76 -22.05
CA ASP A 232 11.08 2.35 -23.11
C ASP A 232 9.81 1.69 -22.55
N GLY A 233 9.95 0.93 -21.47
CA GLY A 233 8.80 0.30 -20.80
C GLY A 233 7.83 1.33 -20.24
N TRP A 234 8.33 2.37 -19.57
CA TRP A 234 7.52 3.46 -19.06
C TRP A 234 6.85 4.26 -20.19
N LYS A 235 7.59 4.61 -21.24
CA LYS A 235 7.05 5.34 -22.40
C LYS A 235 5.92 4.58 -23.07
N LYS A 236 6.14 3.30 -23.42
CA LYS A 236 5.13 2.45 -24.05
C LYS A 236 3.88 2.26 -23.16
N ALA A 237 4.07 2.02 -21.87
CA ALA A 237 2.98 1.87 -20.93
C ALA A 237 2.12 3.15 -20.85
N MET A 238 2.76 4.31 -20.77
CA MET A 238 2.05 5.59 -20.66
C MET A 238 1.41 6.03 -21.98
N GLN A 239 1.98 5.67 -23.12
CA GLN A 239 1.36 5.85 -24.44
C GLN A 239 0.07 5.01 -24.53
N TRP A 240 0.12 3.74 -24.16
CA TRP A 240 -1.07 2.89 -24.11
C TRP A 240 -2.12 3.44 -23.11
N TYR A 241 -1.70 3.79 -21.91
CA TYR A 241 -2.57 4.37 -20.89
C TYR A 241 -3.30 5.62 -21.39
N GLY A 242 -2.58 6.58 -21.97
CA GLY A 242 -3.16 7.79 -22.57
C GLY A 242 -4.13 7.48 -23.71
N ALA A 243 -3.78 6.49 -24.57
CA ALA A 243 -4.61 6.06 -25.70
C ALA A 243 -5.95 5.47 -25.26
N THR A 244 -6.03 4.76 -24.11
CA THR A 244 -7.31 4.24 -23.60
C THR A 244 -8.33 5.35 -23.34
N PHE A 245 -7.88 6.50 -22.84
CA PHE A 245 -8.74 7.67 -22.60
C PHE A 245 -9.01 8.47 -23.89
N ALA A 246 -8.01 8.62 -24.72
CA ALA A 246 -8.16 9.35 -25.99
C ALA A 246 -9.16 8.68 -26.93
N SER A 247 -9.19 7.34 -26.92
CA SER A 247 -10.13 6.53 -27.73
C SER A 247 -11.51 6.33 -27.11
N GLY A 248 -11.72 6.81 -25.87
CA GLY A 248 -12.97 6.60 -25.14
C GLY A 248 -13.17 5.18 -24.59
N LEU A 249 -12.16 4.31 -24.64
CA LEU A 249 -12.20 2.99 -24.02
C LEU A 249 -12.37 3.13 -22.50
N SER A 250 -11.66 4.09 -21.90
CA SER A 250 -11.76 4.49 -20.50
C SER A 250 -12.31 5.93 -20.39
N PRO A 251 -13.08 6.28 -19.35
CA PRO A 251 -13.64 7.62 -19.18
C PRO A 251 -12.64 8.59 -18.61
N ARG A 252 -12.73 9.84 -19.02
CA ARG A 252 -12.16 10.99 -18.30
C ARG A 252 -13.13 11.51 -17.23
N GLY A 253 -12.61 12.22 -16.23
CA GLY A 253 -13.43 12.96 -15.26
C GLY A 253 -14.08 12.12 -14.16
N ILE A 254 -13.75 10.82 -14.04
CA ILE A 254 -14.15 9.97 -12.91
C ILE A 254 -12.89 9.72 -12.08
N GLY A 255 -12.91 10.18 -10.82
CA GLY A 255 -11.80 10.01 -9.88
C GLY A 255 -11.74 8.60 -9.29
N GLY A 256 -10.64 8.26 -8.66
CA GLY A 256 -10.50 7.02 -7.88
C GLY A 256 -11.66 6.88 -6.87
N PHE A 257 -11.96 5.66 -6.46
CA PHE A 257 -13.10 5.29 -5.59
C PHE A 257 -14.52 5.64 -6.12
N GLN A 258 -14.65 6.48 -7.15
CA GLN A 258 -15.91 6.71 -7.85
C GLN A 258 -16.14 5.69 -8.99
N THR A 259 -15.11 4.95 -9.37
CA THR A 259 -15.12 4.00 -10.50
C THR A 259 -15.87 2.71 -10.18
N GLY A 260 -15.78 2.22 -8.95
CA GLY A 260 -16.43 0.97 -8.51
C GLY A 260 -17.94 0.95 -8.73
N PRO A 261 -18.72 1.98 -8.35
CA PRO A 261 -20.14 2.05 -8.64
C PRO A 261 -20.48 1.98 -10.14
N VAL A 262 -19.61 2.48 -11.01
CA VAL A 262 -19.82 2.42 -12.48
C VAL A 262 -19.72 0.99 -12.98
N PHE A 263 -18.78 0.19 -12.46
CA PHE A 263 -18.69 -1.23 -12.73
C PHE A 263 -19.91 -1.98 -12.18
N ALA A 264 -20.24 -1.77 -10.91
CA ALA A 264 -21.36 -2.42 -10.23
C ALA A 264 -22.71 -2.17 -10.92
N ASN A 265 -22.87 -1.02 -11.61
CA ASN A 265 -24.04 -0.68 -12.42
C ASN A 265 -23.97 -1.21 -13.86
N GLY A 266 -22.95 -1.98 -14.22
CA GLY A 266 -22.84 -2.62 -15.54
C GLY A 266 -22.42 -1.71 -16.68
N GLN A 267 -21.90 -0.52 -16.39
CA GLN A 267 -21.53 0.46 -17.42
C GLN A 267 -20.15 0.22 -18.04
N VAL A 268 -19.37 -0.72 -17.50
CA VAL A 268 -18.04 -1.05 -17.98
C VAL A 268 -17.85 -2.55 -18.14
N ALA A 269 -17.06 -2.97 -19.13
CA ALA A 269 -16.82 -4.38 -19.42
C ALA A 269 -15.75 -4.98 -18.49
N PHE A 270 -14.65 -4.27 -18.29
CA PHE A 270 -13.52 -4.70 -17.47
C PHE A 270 -13.13 -3.63 -16.45
N PHE A 271 -12.79 -4.10 -15.25
CA PHE A 271 -12.38 -3.23 -14.14
C PHE A 271 -11.16 -3.82 -13.47
N VAL A 272 -10.13 -3.02 -13.28
CA VAL A 272 -8.93 -3.38 -12.51
C VAL A 272 -9.10 -2.87 -11.09
N GLY A 273 -9.13 -3.77 -10.14
CA GLY A 273 -9.28 -3.46 -8.72
C GLY A 273 -8.64 -4.50 -7.83
N GLY A 274 -8.78 -4.35 -6.55
CA GLY A 274 -8.13 -5.20 -5.55
C GLY A 274 -9.06 -6.19 -4.84
N PRO A 275 -8.52 -6.93 -3.86
CA PRO A 275 -9.33 -7.86 -3.06
C PRO A 275 -10.49 -7.16 -2.34
N TRP A 276 -10.34 -5.91 -1.95
CA TRP A 276 -11.38 -5.10 -1.30
C TRP A 276 -12.68 -4.99 -2.10
N ASP A 277 -12.61 -5.09 -3.43
CA ASP A 277 -13.76 -5.05 -4.32
C ASP A 277 -14.58 -6.35 -4.35
N LEU A 278 -14.00 -7.48 -3.96
CA LEU A 278 -14.65 -8.79 -4.03
C LEU A 278 -16.00 -8.82 -3.29
N LYS A 279 -16.07 -8.16 -2.14
CA LYS A 279 -17.30 -8.05 -1.35
C LYS A 279 -18.15 -6.86 -1.79
N ILE A 280 -17.53 -5.75 -2.15
CA ILE A 280 -18.22 -4.53 -2.60
C ILE A 280 -19.10 -4.83 -3.80
N PHE A 281 -18.56 -5.55 -4.79
CA PHE A 281 -19.33 -5.95 -5.99
C PHE A 281 -20.28 -7.13 -5.75
N GLY A 282 -20.23 -7.78 -4.59
CA GLY A 282 -21.13 -8.90 -4.25
C GLY A 282 -22.60 -8.54 -4.35
N SER A 283 -22.98 -7.32 -3.96
CA SER A 283 -24.34 -6.78 -4.03
C SER A 283 -24.74 -6.25 -5.41
N SER A 284 -23.81 -6.19 -6.39
CA SER A 284 -24.10 -5.69 -7.72
C SER A 284 -25.09 -6.58 -8.46
N LYS A 285 -25.94 -5.98 -9.30
CA LYS A 285 -26.96 -6.70 -10.10
C LYS A 285 -26.38 -7.41 -11.32
N ILE A 286 -25.15 -7.09 -11.71
CA ILE A 286 -24.51 -7.75 -12.86
C ILE A 286 -23.92 -9.10 -12.45
N ASP A 287 -23.84 -10.01 -13.40
CA ASP A 287 -23.01 -11.21 -13.27
C ASP A 287 -21.58 -10.86 -13.70
N TRP A 288 -20.63 -11.10 -12.80
CA TRP A 288 -19.23 -10.77 -13.00
C TRP A 288 -18.31 -11.92 -12.56
N GLY A 289 -17.07 -11.84 -12.93
CA GLY A 289 -16.03 -12.77 -12.51
C GLY A 289 -14.70 -12.07 -12.33
N VAL A 290 -13.70 -12.84 -11.87
CA VAL A 290 -12.33 -12.40 -11.70
C VAL A 290 -11.39 -13.20 -12.57
N ALA A 291 -10.33 -12.55 -13.03
CA ALA A 291 -9.23 -13.14 -13.78
C ALA A 291 -7.91 -12.54 -13.28
N PRO A 292 -6.75 -13.18 -13.57
CA PRO A 292 -5.44 -12.61 -13.28
C PRO A 292 -5.25 -11.25 -13.94
N LEU A 293 -4.44 -10.38 -13.32
CA LEU A 293 -4.10 -9.08 -13.89
C LEU A 293 -3.44 -9.27 -15.27
N PRO A 294 -3.88 -8.59 -16.32
CA PRO A 294 -3.30 -8.73 -17.66
C PRO A 294 -1.85 -8.24 -17.74
N TYR A 295 -1.16 -8.67 -18.77
CA TYR A 295 0.18 -8.20 -19.12
C TYR A 295 0.21 -7.78 -20.60
N PHE A 296 1.23 -7.07 -21.07
CA PHE A 296 1.35 -6.70 -22.47
C PHE A 296 1.90 -7.85 -23.31
N GLU A 297 1.44 -7.96 -24.56
CA GLU A 297 1.98 -8.93 -25.52
C GLU A 297 3.50 -8.68 -25.69
N GLY A 298 4.27 -9.76 -25.60
CA GLY A 298 5.74 -9.69 -25.58
C GLY A 298 6.36 -9.19 -24.27
N GLY A 299 5.55 -8.85 -23.28
CA GLY A 299 5.98 -8.47 -21.93
C GLY A 299 5.95 -9.65 -20.95
N LYS A 300 5.99 -9.34 -19.66
CA LYS A 300 5.90 -10.33 -18.56
C LYS A 300 4.72 -10.03 -17.65
N PRO A 301 4.10 -11.06 -17.03
CA PRO A 301 3.13 -10.87 -15.96
C PRO A 301 3.76 -10.14 -14.76
N VAL A 302 3.07 -9.09 -14.29
CA VAL A 302 3.46 -8.32 -13.10
C VAL A 302 2.19 -7.90 -12.38
N THR A 303 2.14 -8.14 -11.08
CA THR A 303 1.02 -7.75 -10.22
C THR A 303 1.55 -6.94 -9.03
N PRO A 304 0.95 -5.81 -8.69
CA PRO A 304 1.42 -5.03 -7.54
C PRO A 304 1.04 -5.75 -6.25
N THR A 305 1.93 -5.66 -5.26
CA THR A 305 1.72 -6.19 -3.92
C THR A 305 2.13 -5.16 -2.86
N GLY A 306 1.95 -5.52 -1.59
CA GLY A 306 2.14 -4.64 -0.45
C GLY A 306 0.85 -3.88 -0.15
N SER A 307 0.74 -3.40 1.06
CA SER A 307 -0.47 -2.68 1.50
C SER A 307 -0.14 -1.81 2.70
N TRP A 308 -0.74 -2.13 3.85
CA TRP A 308 -0.61 -1.36 5.08
C TRP A 308 0.11 -2.14 6.16
N SER A 309 1.01 -1.45 6.84
CA SER A 309 1.68 -1.89 8.05
C SER A 309 1.14 -1.13 9.27
N LEU A 310 1.55 -1.56 10.46
CA LEU A 310 1.38 -0.81 11.69
C LEU A 310 2.73 -0.29 12.19
N GLY A 311 2.76 0.98 12.60
CA GLY A 311 3.91 1.60 13.23
C GLY A 311 3.56 2.18 14.59
N ILE A 312 4.58 2.34 15.44
CA ILE A 312 4.46 2.98 16.75
C ILE A 312 5.06 4.38 16.67
N ASN A 313 4.31 5.37 17.17
CA ASN A 313 4.79 6.74 17.29
C ASN A 313 5.84 6.85 18.40
N PRO A 314 7.06 7.32 18.12
CA PRO A 314 8.10 7.49 19.16
C PRO A 314 7.70 8.44 20.29
N ALA A 315 6.78 9.39 20.04
CA ALA A 315 6.26 10.30 21.05
C ALA A 315 5.17 9.69 21.96
N SER A 316 4.70 8.47 21.66
CA SER A 316 3.73 7.75 22.49
C SER A 316 4.26 7.56 23.92
N LYS A 317 3.38 7.77 24.90
CA LYS A 317 3.64 7.47 26.30
C LYS A 317 3.26 6.06 26.69
N GLN A 318 2.73 5.28 25.74
CA GLN A 318 2.18 3.93 25.96
C GLN A 318 2.97 2.88 25.16
N GLN A 319 4.29 3.04 24.98
CA GLN A 319 5.14 2.22 24.11
C GLN A 319 4.93 0.70 24.29
N GLY A 320 4.90 0.20 25.54
CA GLY A 320 4.74 -1.22 25.82
C GLY A 320 3.33 -1.75 25.45
N MET A 321 2.27 -1.00 25.76
CA MET A 321 0.90 -1.40 25.38
C MET A 321 0.67 -1.26 23.88
N ALA A 322 1.21 -0.21 23.26
CA ALA A 322 1.18 -0.01 21.81
C ALA A 322 1.85 -1.19 21.08
N ARG A 323 3.01 -1.61 21.57
CA ARG A 323 3.74 -2.77 21.06
C ARG A 323 2.92 -4.08 21.18
N LYS A 324 2.30 -4.34 22.33
CA LYS A 324 1.43 -5.53 22.52
C LYS A 324 0.29 -5.57 21.51
N PHE A 325 -0.37 -4.42 21.28
CA PHE A 325 -1.44 -4.36 20.28
C PHE A 325 -0.91 -4.56 18.86
N LEU A 326 0.20 -3.93 18.49
CA LEU A 326 0.84 -4.06 17.19
C LEU A 326 1.25 -5.51 16.93
N GLU A 327 1.95 -6.17 17.86
CA GLU A 327 2.35 -7.58 17.74
C GLU A 327 1.13 -8.51 17.62
N PHE A 328 0.09 -8.28 18.39
CA PHE A 328 -1.15 -9.04 18.28
C PHE A 328 -1.82 -8.89 16.92
N ALA A 329 -1.94 -7.66 16.43
CA ALA A 329 -2.60 -7.39 15.14
C ALA A 329 -1.80 -7.87 13.91
N THR A 330 -0.51 -8.22 14.07
CA THR A 330 0.38 -8.55 12.96
C THR A 330 1.07 -9.91 13.11
N LEU A 331 1.76 -10.17 14.23
CA LEU A 331 2.56 -11.38 14.44
C LEU A 331 1.74 -12.57 14.96
N ASP A 332 0.65 -12.32 15.71
CA ASP A 332 -0.30 -13.37 16.10
C ASP A 332 -1.21 -13.68 14.90
N ALA A 333 -1.21 -14.93 14.44
CA ALA A 333 -1.98 -15.30 13.25
C ALA A 333 -3.49 -15.09 13.43
N ALA A 334 -4.04 -15.37 14.62
CA ALA A 334 -5.46 -15.16 14.90
C ALA A 334 -5.79 -13.66 15.01
N GLY A 335 -4.90 -12.87 15.61
CA GLY A 335 -5.00 -11.41 15.66
C GLY A 335 -4.95 -10.77 14.26
N ASN A 336 -3.98 -11.19 13.43
CA ASN A 336 -3.88 -10.70 12.07
C ASN A 336 -5.10 -11.10 11.21
N LEU A 337 -5.58 -12.35 11.35
CA LEU A 337 -6.80 -12.81 10.69
C LEU A 337 -8.03 -11.98 11.13
N ALA A 338 -8.09 -11.57 12.39
CA ALA A 338 -9.19 -10.75 12.89
C ALA A 338 -9.23 -9.34 12.25
N THR A 339 -8.10 -8.80 11.77
CA THR A 339 -8.04 -7.52 11.03
C THR A 339 -8.79 -7.57 9.70
N THR A 340 -9.04 -8.76 9.16
CA THR A 340 -9.69 -8.98 7.85
C THR A 340 -11.10 -9.55 7.97
N SER A 341 -11.68 -9.63 9.17
CA SER A 341 -12.97 -10.30 9.40
C SER A 341 -14.15 -9.61 8.73
N THR A 342 -14.07 -8.30 8.48
CA THR A 342 -15.16 -7.50 7.89
C THR A 342 -14.82 -6.98 6.49
N THR A 343 -13.57 -7.11 6.08
CA THR A 343 -13.07 -6.70 4.77
C THR A 343 -12.62 -7.92 3.95
N THR A 344 -12.32 -7.73 2.67
CA THR A 344 -11.75 -8.75 1.77
C THR A 344 -10.29 -8.49 1.44
N ILE A 345 -9.62 -7.61 2.22
CA ILE A 345 -8.18 -7.39 2.14
C ILE A 345 -7.45 -8.63 2.71
N ILE A 346 -6.28 -8.94 2.17
CA ILE A 346 -5.52 -10.14 2.52
C ILE A 346 -4.71 -9.89 3.80
N PRO A 347 -4.75 -10.76 4.85
CA PRO A 347 -3.88 -10.63 5.99
C PRO A 347 -2.42 -10.83 5.56
N ALA A 348 -1.46 -10.07 6.14
CA ALA A 348 -0.06 -10.18 5.76
C ALA A 348 0.66 -11.40 6.35
N ASN A 349 0.25 -11.86 7.53
CA ASN A 349 0.84 -13.01 8.20
C ASN A 349 0.59 -14.30 7.40
N LEU A 350 1.64 -15.02 7.03
CA LEU A 350 1.57 -16.21 6.18
C LEU A 350 0.67 -17.33 6.76
N GLU A 351 0.65 -17.49 8.07
CA GLU A 351 -0.22 -18.49 8.71
C GLU A 351 -1.69 -18.05 8.68
N ALA A 352 -1.97 -16.75 8.84
CA ALA A 352 -3.29 -16.19 8.66
C ALA A 352 -3.75 -16.30 7.19
N GLN A 353 -2.85 -16.09 6.23
CA GLN A 353 -3.15 -16.26 4.79
C GLN A 353 -3.59 -17.68 4.43
N LYS A 354 -2.95 -18.71 4.99
CA LYS A 354 -3.34 -20.11 4.75
C LYS A 354 -4.79 -20.39 5.15
N GLN A 355 -5.28 -19.71 6.16
CA GLN A 355 -6.66 -19.85 6.64
C GLN A 355 -7.64 -18.96 5.89
N TYR A 356 -7.15 -17.84 5.33
CA TYR A 356 -7.95 -16.80 4.70
C TYR A 356 -8.14 -17.02 3.21
N THR A 357 -7.05 -17.26 2.47
CA THR A 357 -7.05 -17.33 1.01
C THR A 357 -8.08 -18.31 0.44
N PRO A 358 -8.24 -19.54 0.98
CA PRO A 358 -9.25 -20.46 0.46
C PRO A 358 -10.69 -19.96 0.55
N LYS A 359 -10.98 -19.02 1.45
CA LYS A 359 -12.32 -18.46 1.62
C LYS A 359 -12.68 -17.42 0.56
N MET A 360 -11.69 -16.90 -0.16
CA MET A 360 -11.88 -15.84 -1.17
C MET A 360 -12.83 -16.27 -2.28
N ASP A 361 -12.81 -17.53 -2.65
CA ASP A 361 -13.70 -18.09 -3.70
C ASP A 361 -15.19 -18.01 -3.37
N ALA A 362 -15.53 -17.81 -2.09
CA ALA A 362 -16.91 -17.75 -1.62
C ALA A 362 -17.38 -16.36 -1.16
N PHE A 363 -16.54 -15.32 -1.22
CA PHE A 363 -16.90 -13.99 -0.70
C PHE A 363 -18.13 -13.37 -1.36
N SER A 364 -18.36 -13.67 -2.63
CA SER A 364 -19.53 -13.21 -3.40
C SER A 364 -20.14 -14.34 -4.22
N GLY A 365 -20.27 -15.51 -3.63
CA GLY A 365 -20.77 -16.72 -4.30
C GLY A 365 -19.86 -17.13 -5.45
N THR A 366 -20.45 -17.59 -6.56
CA THR A 366 -19.69 -18.04 -7.74
C THR A 366 -18.97 -16.91 -8.49
N LYS A 367 -19.26 -15.64 -8.17
CA LYS A 367 -18.62 -14.47 -8.81
C LYS A 367 -17.13 -14.37 -8.47
N THR A 368 -16.73 -14.83 -7.29
CA THR A 368 -15.34 -14.81 -6.83
C THR A 368 -14.59 -16.14 -7.04
N ALA A 369 -15.20 -17.10 -7.74
CA ALA A 369 -14.56 -18.38 -8.02
C ALA A 369 -13.20 -18.18 -8.72
N GLY A 370 -12.15 -18.80 -8.18
CA GLY A 370 -10.77 -18.71 -8.64
C GLY A 370 -9.95 -17.56 -8.01
N ALA A 371 -10.57 -16.68 -7.22
CA ALA A 371 -9.84 -15.59 -6.55
C ALA A 371 -8.72 -16.11 -5.63
N ALA A 372 -8.94 -17.25 -4.95
CA ALA A 372 -7.95 -17.91 -4.11
C ALA A 372 -6.72 -18.35 -4.91
N ALA A 373 -6.94 -19.03 -6.04
CA ALA A 373 -5.86 -19.53 -6.88
C ALA A 373 -5.07 -18.37 -7.53
N ILE A 374 -5.76 -17.33 -7.99
CA ILE A 374 -5.12 -16.12 -8.52
C ILE A 374 -4.25 -15.50 -7.44
N THR A 375 -4.80 -15.25 -6.24
CA THR A 375 -4.06 -14.60 -5.14
C THR A 375 -2.81 -15.38 -4.76
N ALA A 376 -2.90 -16.70 -4.63
CA ALA A 376 -1.76 -17.56 -4.29
C ALA A 376 -0.67 -17.47 -5.37
N TYR A 377 -1.06 -17.63 -6.64
CA TYR A 377 -0.12 -17.56 -7.75
C TYR A 377 0.55 -16.20 -7.89
N GLU A 378 -0.24 -15.11 -7.85
CA GLU A 378 0.30 -13.75 -7.98
C GLU A 378 1.30 -13.44 -6.86
N SER A 379 0.98 -13.80 -5.62
CA SER A 379 1.87 -13.56 -4.47
C SER A 379 3.23 -14.27 -4.60
N GLU A 380 3.27 -15.42 -5.26
CA GLU A 380 4.48 -16.24 -5.39
C GLU A 380 5.30 -15.90 -6.65
N HIS A 381 4.63 -15.57 -7.77
CA HIS A 381 5.28 -15.57 -9.07
C HIS A 381 5.36 -14.20 -9.76
N THR A 382 4.44 -13.27 -9.49
CA THR A 382 4.33 -12.03 -10.27
C THR A 382 4.34 -10.76 -9.40
N ALA A 383 4.30 -10.91 -8.09
CA ALA A 383 4.18 -9.80 -7.16
C ALA A 383 5.41 -8.88 -7.18
N VAL A 384 5.17 -7.58 -7.34
CA VAL A 384 6.18 -6.53 -7.21
C VAL A 384 5.74 -5.49 -6.18
N SER A 385 6.64 -5.11 -5.29
CA SER A 385 6.41 -4.05 -4.31
C SER A 385 6.66 -2.69 -4.93
N ARG A 386 6.01 -1.67 -4.40
CA ARG A 386 6.37 -0.29 -4.68
C ARG A 386 7.79 0.00 -4.17
N PRO A 387 8.54 0.94 -4.79
CA PRO A 387 9.93 1.19 -4.44
C PRO A 387 10.10 1.69 -3.01
N VAL A 388 11.15 1.23 -2.34
CA VAL A 388 11.56 1.70 -1.02
C VAL A 388 12.54 2.85 -1.20
N SER A 389 12.13 4.08 -0.89
CA SER A 389 12.93 5.28 -1.04
C SER A 389 12.54 6.34 -0.01
N VAL A 390 13.51 7.08 0.50
CA VAL A 390 13.24 8.28 1.30
C VAL A 390 12.61 9.41 0.48
N GLY A 391 12.68 9.33 -0.84
CA GLY A 391 12.04 10.24 -1.80
C GLY A 391 10.67 9.76 -2.30
N TYR A 392 10.10 8.69 -1.74
CA TYR A 392 8.90 8.06 -2.28
C TYR A 392 7.67 9.00 -2.30
N ILE A 393 7.46 9.81 -1.29
CA ILE A 393 6.29 10.72 -1.25
C ILE A 393 6.35 11.72 -2.42
N GLN A 394 7.52 12.33 -2.67
CA GLN A 394 7.71 13.22 -3.81
C GLN A 394 7.53 12.49 -5.15
N PHE A 395 8.02 11.24 -5.22
CA PHE A 395 7.84 10.39 -6.39
C PHE A 395 6.36 10.14 -6.69
N GLU A 396 5.61 9.72 -5.70
CA GLU A 396 4.18 9.43 -5.83
C GLU A 396 3.38 10.67 -6.23
N GLU A 397 3.67 11.83 -5.65
CA GLU A 397 3.02 13.11 -5.98
C GLU A 397 3.30 13.55 -7.43
N VAL A 398 4.57 13.48 -7.86
CA VAL A 398 4.97 13.85 -9.22
C VAL A 398 4.38 12.90 -10.25
N MET A 399 4.43 11.59 -9.98
CA MET A 399 3.88 10.58 -10.89
C MET A 399 2.35 10.61 -10.92
N GLY A 400 1.68 10.82 -9.81
CA GLY A 400 0.22 10.99 -9.78
C GLY A 400 -0.25 12.16 -10.65
N LYS A 401 0.47 13.30 -10.59
CA LYS A 401 0.23 14.43 -11.51
C LYS A 401 0.51 14.05 -12.96
N ALA A 402 1.61 13.33 -13.22
CA ALA A 402 1.94 12.89 -14.57
C ALA A 402 0.84 12.01 -15.18
N PHE A 403 0.30 11.07 -14.38
CA PHE A 403 -0.79 10.21 -14.81
C PHE A 403 -2.08 10.99 -15.08
N ALA A 404 -2.42 11.97 -14.22
CA ALA A 404 -3.55 12.86 -14.45
C ALA A 404 -3.42 13.67 -15.75
N ASP A 405 -2.24 14.23 -16.00
CA ASP A 405 -1.96 15.02 -17.20
C ASP A 405 -2.04 14.17 -18.47
N ILE A 406 -1.43 12.98 -18.47
CA ILE A 406 -1.49 12.01 -19.58
C ILE A 406 -2.93 11.56 -19.85
N ARG A 407 -3.68 11.23 -18.81
CA ARG A 407 -5.11 10.91 -18.91
C ARG A 407 -5.90 12.03 -19.59
N ASN A 408 -5.56 13.27 -19.31
CA ASN A 408 -6.21 14.45 -19.88
C ASN A 408 -5.70 14.85 -21.26
N GLY A 409 -4.69 14.16 -21.80
CA GLY A 409 -4.24 14.31 -23.20
C GLY A 409 -2.86 14.94 -23.35
N THR A 410 -2.11 15.16 -22.28
CA THR A 410 -0.71 15.56 -22.37
C THR A 410 0.12 14.44 -23.03
N ASN A 411 1.07 14.81 -23.88
CA ASN A 411 1.96 13.84 -24.50
C ASN A 411 2.76 13.07 -23.44
N PRO A 412 2.71 11.72 -23.42
CA PRO A 412 3.34 10.92 -22.38
C PRO A 412 4.85 11.11 -22.27
N ASP A 413 5.57 11.13 -23.40
CA ASP A 413 7.03 11.23 -23.42
C ASP A 413 7.49 12.57 -22.83
N THR A 414 6.87 13.67 -23.25
CA THR A 414 7.15 15.01 -22.72
C THR A 414 6.85 15.08 -21.23
N ARG A 415 5.74 14.47 -20.81
CA ARG A 415 5.33 14.51 -19.39
C ARG A 415 6.24 13.68 -18.48
N LEU A 416 6.74 12.52 -18.97
CA LEU A 416 7.73 11.71 -18.24
C LEU A 416 9.07 12.43 -18.11
N GLN A 417 9.55 13.12 -19.18
CA GLN A 417 10.75 13.97 -19.12
C GLN A 417 10.61 15.09 -18.07
N GLU A 418 9.44 15.71 -18.00
CA GLU A 418 9.15 16.72 -16.98
C GLU A 418 9.12 16.11 -15.57
N ALA A 419 8.53 14.92 -15.39
CA ALA A 419 8.54 14.20 -14.13
C ALA A 419 9.97 13.89 -13.66
N THR A 420 10.85 13.42 -14.56
CA THR A 420 12.26 13.17 -14.27
C THR A 420 12.96 14.43 -13.76
N ARG A 421 12.75 15.59 -14.40
CA ARG A 421 13.34 16.85 -13.94
C ARG A 421 12.82 17.25 -12.56
N GLN A 422 11.50 17.20 -12.35
CA GLN A 422 10.86 17.55 -11.09
C GLN A 422 11.38 16.67 -9.94
N LEU A 423 11.51 15.35 -10.16
CA LEU A 423 12.06 14.41 -9.18
C LEU A 423 13.53 14.67 -8.90
N THR A 424 14.34 14.88 -9.95
CA THR A 424 15.76 15.20 -9.80
C THR A 424 15.95 16.46 -8.95
N ASP A 425 15.16 17.49 -9.18
CA ASP A 425 15.23 18.75 -8.43
C ASP A 425 14.74 18.57 -6.98
N ALA A 426 13.63 17.87 -6.77
CA ALA A 426 13.09 17.61 -5.44
C ALA A 426 14.05 16.80 -4.55
N TRP A 427 14.77 15.85 -5.15
CA TRP A 427 15.67 14.97 -4.41
C TRP A 427 17.05 15.55 -4.13
N LYS A 428 17.43 16.68 -4.73
CA LYS A 428 18.68 17.41 -4.38
C LYS A 428 18.76 17.78 -2.90
N SER A 429 17.63 18.06 -2.27
CA SER A 429 17.55 18.41 -0.87
C SER A 429 17.51 17.21 0.09
N ILE A 430 17.38 15.99 -0.45
CA ILE A 430 17.35 14.74 0.34
C ILE A 430 18.72 14.06 0.33
N LYS A 431 19.50 14.26 -0.74
CA LYS A 431 20.92 13.82 -0.85
C LYS A 431 21.80 14.69 0.00
#